data_f3b149a013a1594fc65bc548d9925d5f
#
_entry.id   f3b149a013a1594fc65bc548d9925d5f
#
_cell.length_a   1.000
_cell.length_b   1.000
_cell.length_c   1.000
_cell.angle_alpha   90.00
_cell.angle_beta   90.00
_cell.angle_gamma   90.00
#
_symmetry.space_group_name_H-M   'P 1'
#
loop_
_entity.id
_entity.type
_entity.pdbx_description
1 polymer ?
#
loop_
_entity_poly.entity_id
_entity_poly.type
_entity_poly.pdbx_seq_one_letter_code
_entity_poly.pdbx_strand_id
1 'polypeptide(L)'
;MSYKVEESLIQDSNAAISYTGTWKVATSTKHSGGTCKYVSSAATATYKFTGTGIKLIASKSSDKGIAKVTIDSKVYYVDLYSASAKDQSVAFSLSGLTSGTHTIKVEWTGLKNNSSKGNAITLDAFEIN
;
A
#
# COMPACT_ATOMS: atom_id res chain seq x y z
N MET A 1 -30.89 6.42 -17.12
CA MET A 1 -29.79 7.00 -16.33
C MET A 1 -28.53 6.16 -16.48
N SER A 2 -27.46 6.77 -16.89
CA SER A 2 -26.22 6.04 -16.96
C SER A 2 -25.63 5.93 -15.55
N TYR A 3 -25.09 4.77 -15.26
CA TYR A 3 -24.44 4.50 -14.00
C TYR A 3 -22.93 4.38 -14.22
N LYS A 4 -22.17 5.17 -13.52
CA LYS A 4 -20.72 5.16 -13.65
C LYS A 4 -20.13 4.55 -12.37
N VAL A 5 -19.35 3.50 -12.55
CA VAL A 5 -18.58 2.92 -11.46
C VAL A 5 -17.29 3.74 -11.31
N GLU A 6 -17.10 4.33 -10.16
CA GLU A 6 -15.89 5.08 -9.85
C GLU A 6 -15.01 4.31 -8.89
N GLU A 7 -13.70 4.43 -9.08
CA GLU A 7 -12.73 3.89 -8.14
C GLU A 7 -12.76 4.72 -6.86
N SER A 8 -12.74 4.05 -5.73
CA SER A 8 -12.64 4.72 -4.44
C SER A 8 -11.19 4.80 -4.01
N LEU A 9 -10.72 6.01 -3.76
CA LEU A 9 -9.37 6.26 -3.28
C LEU A 9 -9.39 6.39 -1.76
N ILE A 10 -8.67 5.50 -1.09
CA ILE A 10 -8.62 5.43 0.37
C ILE A 10 -7.23 5.91 0.79
N GLN A 11 -7.15 7.08 1.39
CA GLN A 11 -5.89 7.69 1.81
C GLN A 11 -5.29 6.97 3.01
N ASP A 12 -3.97 7.09 3.18
CA ASP A 12 -3.25 6.52 4.32
C ASP A 12 -3.77 7.02 5.68
N SER A 13 -4.40 8.17 5.71
CA SER A 13 -4.99 8.76 6.92
C SER A 13 -6.43 8.32 7.19
N ASN A 14 -7.01 7.47 6.35
CA ASN A 14 -8.39 7.02 6.54
C ASN A 14 -8.52 6.22 7.84
N ALA A 15 -9.50 6.59 8.68
CA ALA A 15 -9.69 5.98 10.00
C ALA A 15 -10.07 4.49 9.93
N ALA A 16 -10.51 4.00 8.78
CA ALA A 16 -10.86 2.58 8.59
C ALA A 16 -9.63 1.69 8.39
N ILE A 17 -8.45 2.27 8.17
CA ILE A 17 -7.22 1.50 8.11
C ILE A 17 -6.70 1.30 9.53
N SER A 18 -6.51 0.03 9.92
CA SER A 18 -5.97 -0.30 11.24
C SER A 18 -4.46 -0.50 11.14
N TYR A 19 -3.72 0.30 11.88
CA TYR A 19 -2.26 0.24 11.90
C TYR A 19 -1.76 -0.37 13.19
N THR A 20 -0.71 -1.21 13.10
CA THR A 20 0.08 -1.65 14.24
C THR A 20 1.54 -1.30 13.99
N GLY A 21 2.31 -1.11 15.05
CA GLY A 21 3.71 -0.72 14.94
C GLY A 21 3.90 0.78 14.93
N THR A 22 5.12 1.21 14.64
CA THR A 22 5.53 2.61 14.77
C THR A 22 5.61 3.29 13.40
N TRP A 23 4.49 3.38 12.71
CA TRP A 23 4.39 4.09 11.44
C TRP A 23 4.67 5.57 11.64
N LYS A 24 5.40 6.15 10.69
CA LYS A 24 5.68 7.59 10.62
C LYS A 24 4.95 8.18 9.42
N VAL A 25 4.76 9.48 9.43
CA VAL A 25 4.05 10.20 8.36
C VAL A 25 5.01 11.15 7.67
N ALA A 26 5.11 11.00 6.35
CA ALA A 26 5.81 11.96 5.48
C ALA A 26 4.77 12.87 4.83
N THR A 27 5.05 14.16 4.83
CA THR A 27 4.15 15.17 4.25
C THR A 27 4.80 15.75 3.00
N SER A 28 4.10 15.70 1.88
CA SER A 28 4.56 16.27 0.61
C SER A 28 3.39 16.36 -0.36
N THR A 29 3.42 17.36 -1.22
CA THR A 29 2.44 17.48 -2.32
C THR A 29 2.58 16.35 -3.35
N LYS A 30 3.68 15.61 -3.31
CA LYS A 30 3.91 14.45 -4.19
C LYS A 30 3.13 13.22 -3.76
N HIS A 31 2.60 13.19 -2.53
CA HIS A 31 1.81 12.09 -2.02
C HIS A 31 0.33 12.32 -2.25
N SER A 32 -0.42 11.25 -2.44
CA SER A 32 -1.87 11.30 -2.52
C SER A 32 -2.42 11.85 -1.20
N GLY A 33 -3.27 12.86 -1.28
CA GLY A 33 -3.80 13.51 -0.08
C GLY A 33 -2.78 14.26 0.75
N GLY A 34 -1.55 14.41 0.27
CA GLY A 34 -0.51 15.20 0.95
C GLY A 34 0.31 14.43 1.98
N THR A 35 0.02 13.17 2.25
CA THR A 35 0.75 12.36 3.23
C THR A 35 0.99 10.94 2.74
N CYS A 36 2.03 10.31 3.29
CA CYS A 36 2.36 8.91 3.07
C CYS A 36 2.92 8.34 4.35
N LYS A 37 2.49 7.14 4.73
CA LYS A 37 3.04 6.47 5.90
C LYS A 37 4.21 5.59 5.51
N TYR A 38 5.18 5.48 6.42
CA TYR A 38 6.34 4.62 6.23
C TYR A 38 6.77 4.01 7.55
N VAL A 39 7.41 2.85 7.48
CA VAL A 39 7.87 2.13 8.67
C VAL A 39 9.08 1.28 8.32
N SER A 40 10.01 1.15 9.27
CA SER A 40 11.21 0.34 9.14
C SER A 40 11.41 -0.64 10.31
N SER A 41 10.32 -1.04 10.93
CA SER A 41 10.27 -2.03 12.00
C SER A 41 8.96 -2.81 11.90
N ALA A 42 8.80 -3.84 12.72
CA ALA A 42 7.62 -4.70 12.68
C ALA A 42 6.32 -3.89 12.77
N ALA A 43 5.48 -3.99 11.74
CA ALA A 43 4.28 -3.19 11.63
C ALA A 43 3.31 -3.79 10.60
N THR A 44 2.03 -3.48 10.74
CA THR A 44 0.99 -3.87 9.79
C THR A 44 0.04 -2.74 9.51
N ALA A 45 -0.61 -2.80 8.34
CA ALA A 45 -1.74 -1.97 7.99
C ALA A 45 -2.82 -2.88 7.41
N THR A 46 -4.02 -2.85 7.98
CA THR A 46 -5.13 -3.73 7.59
C THR A 46 -6.33 -2.89 7.19
N TYR A 47 -6.93 -3.21 6.05
CA TYR A 47 -8.11 -2.53 5.55
C TYR A 47 -9.11 -3.53 4.97
N LYS A 48 -10.37 -3.39 5.37
CA LYS A 48 -11.48 -4.19 4.84
C LYS A 48 -12.17 -3.37 3.75
N PHE A 49 -12.29 -3.94 2.55
CA PHE A 49 -12.88 -3.24 1.41
C PHE A 49 -13.95 -4.09 0.75
N THR A 50 -14.85 -3.43 0.05
CA THR A 50 -15.88 -4.08 -0.78
C THR A 50 -15.63 -3.71 -2.23
N GLY A 51 -15.44 -4.73 -3.07
CA GLY A 51 -15.16 -4.52 -4.48
C GLY A 51 -14.60 -5.75 -5.16
N THR A 52 -14.14 -5.59 -6.39
CA THR A 52 -13.61 -6.68 -7.23
C THR A 52 -12.13 -6.53 -7.52
N GLY A 53 -11.51 -5.46 -7.04
CA GLY A 53 -10.08 -5.23 -7.24
C GLY A 53 -9.54 -4.16 -6.32
N ILE A 54 -8.22 -4.14 -6.16
CA ILE A 54 -7.53 -3.17 -5.31
C ILE A 54 -6.14 -2.90 -5.88
N LYS A 55 -5.71 -1.65 -5.75
CA LYS A 55 -4.33 -1.23 -6.02
C LYS A 55 -3.72 -0.69 -4.75
N LEU A 56 -2.47 -1.04 -4.50
CA LEU A 56 -1.65 -0.44 -3.45
C LEU A 56 -0.83 0.69 -4.07
N ILE A 57 -1.07 1.90 -3.65
CA ILE A 57 -0.31 3.08 -4.05
C ILE A 57 0.75 3.34 -2.98
N ALA A 58 1.99 3.42 -3.40
CA ALA A 58 3.12 3.56 -2.49
C ALA A 58 4.21 4.43 -3.11
N SER A 59 5.17 4.84 -2.29
CA SER A 59 6.38 5.49 -2.75
C SER A 59 7.49 4.45 -2.86
N LYS A 60 8.23 4.49 -3.95
CA LYS A 60 9.40 3.64 -4.18
C LYS A 60 10.64 4.51 -4.21
N SER A 61 11.74 3.99 -3.69
CA SER A 61 13.04 4.64 -3.76
C SER A 61 14.16 3.66 -3.43
N SER A 62 15.39 4.17 -3.40
CA SER A 62 16.59 3.33 -3.25
C SER A 62 16.79 2.77 -1.84
N ASP A 63 16.00 3.20 -0.86
CA ASP A 63 16.08 2.74 0.53
C ASP A 63 14.82 1.97 0.98
N LYS A 64 14.02 1.48 0.06
CA LYS A 64 12.79 0.76 0.38
C LYS A 64 13.00 -0.75 0.34
N GLY A 65 12.16 -1.43 1.12
CA GLY A 65 12.19 -2.88 1.27
C GLY A 65 11.05 -3.58 0.57
N ILE A 66 10.83 -4.83 0.94
CA ILE A 66 9.81 -5.69 0.38
C ILE A 66 8.66 -5.80 1.39
N ALA A 67 7.47 -5.43 0.95
CA ALA A 67 6.26 -5.57 1.76
C ALA A 67 5.59 -6.91 1.49
N LYS A 68 4.99 -7.48 2.54
CA LYS A 68 4.13 -8.66 2.40
C LYS A 68 2.68 -8.18 2.33
N VAL A 69 2.01 -8.52 1.25
CA VAL A 69 0.60 -8.17 1.05
C VAL A 69 -0.22 -9.44 1.09
N THR A 70 -1.20 -9.49 1.98
CA THR A 70 -2.13 -10.60 2.09
C THR A 70 -3.53 -10.11 1.76
N ILE A 71 -4.17 -10.73 0.77
CA ILE A 71 -5.56 -10.45 0.43
C ILE A 71 -6.37 -11.71 0.69
N ASP A 72 -7.27 -11.62 1.67
CA ASP A 72 -7.99 -12.74 2.24
C ASP A 72 -6.98 -13.77 2.80
N SER A 73 -6.65 -14.82 2.08
CA SER A 73 -5.66 -15.81 2.51
C SER A 73 -4.48 -15.95 1.54
N LYS A 74 -4.45 -15.15 0.48
CA LYS A 74 -3.38 -15.20 -0.53
C LYS A 74 -2.29 -14.19 -0.21
N VAL A 75 -1.04 -14.62 -0.32
CA VAL A 75 0.14 -13.84 0.04
C VAL A 75 0.90 -13.44 -1.21
N TYR A 76 1.30 -12.16 -1.25
CA TYR A 76 2.11 -11.58 -2.31
C TYR A 76 3.25 -10.79 -1.68
N TYR A 77 4.41 -10.76 -2.34
CA TYR A 77 5.53 -9.94 -1.92
C TYR A 77 5.74 -8.82 -2.93
N VAL A 78 5.86 -7.60 -2.44
CA VAL A 78 5.92 -6.40 -3.26
C VAL A 78 7.21 -5.66 -2.97
N ASP A 79 8.09 -5.56 -3.97
CA ASP A 79 9.36 -4.86 -3.85
C ASP A 79 9.14 -3.36 -4.10
N LEU A 80 9.44 -2.55 -3.09
CA LEU A 80 9.31 -1.10 -3.18
C LEU A 80 10.62 -0.40 -3.54
N TYR A 81 11.64 -1.17 -3.90
CA TYR A 81 12.90 -0.59 -4.38
C TYR A 81 12.72 0.05 -5.75
N SER A 82 13.33 1.21 -5.93
CA SER A 82 13.54 1.85 -7.22
C SER A 82 14.81 2.67 -7.14
N ALA A 83 15.64 2.61 -8.18
CA ALA A 83 16.89 3.38 -8.22
C ALA A 83 16.64 4.88 -8.12
N SER A 84 15.50 5.36 -8.59
CA SER A 84 15.05 6.74 -8.47
C SER A 84 13.73 6.80 -7.72
N ALA A 85 13.49 7.89 -7.00
CA ALA A 85 12.26 8.07 -6.24
C ALA A 85 11.04 8.13 -7.17
N LYS A 86 9.99 7.38 -6.82
CA LYS A 86 8.72 7.34 -7.54
C LYS A 86 7.58 7.46 -6.54
N ASP A 87 6.94 8.61 -6.52
CA ASP A 87 5.80 8.85 -5.65
C ASP A 87 4.50 8.43 -6.35
N GLN A 88 3.47 8.12 -5.56
CA GLN A 88 2.16 7.67 -6.05
C GLN A 88 2.28 6.54 -7.08
N SER A 89 3.15 5.58 -6.79
CA SER A 89 3.40 4.44 -7.67
C SER A 89 2.38 3.35 -7.41
N VAL A 90 1.83 2.75 -8.47
CA VAL A 90 1.03 1.53 -8.32
C VAL A 90 1.99 0.39 -8.06
N ALA A 91 2.22 0.08 -6.79
CA ALA A 91 3.19 -0.93 -6.38
C ALA A 91 2.64 -2.34 -6.51
N PHE A 92 1.33 -2.49 -6.40
CA PHE A 92 0.64 -3.78 -6.46
C PHE A 92 -0.78 -3.55 -6.96
N SER A 93 -1.28 -4.49 -7.76
CA SER A 93 -2.63 -4.43 -8.30
C SER A 93 -3.19 -5.84 -8.41
N LEU A 94 -4.42 -6.03 -7.96
CA LEU A 94 -5.14 -7.30 -8.08
C LEU A 94 -6.56 -7.02 -8.51
N SER A 95 -7.01 -7.73 -9.54
CA SER A 95 -8.37 -7.63 -10.07
C SER A 95 -8.99 -9.01 -10.17
N GLY A 96 -10.25 -9.08 -10.55
CA GLY A 96 -10.95 -10.35 -10.72
C GLY A 96 -11.36 -11.02 -9.43
N LEU A 97 -11.42 -10.28 -8.33
CA LEU A 97 -11.95 -10.79 -7.08
C LEU A 97 -13.47 -10.95 -7.18
N THR A 98 -14.01 -11.88 -6.39
CA THR A 98 -15.46 -12.00 -6.29
C THR A 98 -16.05 -10.72 -5.72
N SER A 99 -17.21 -10.31 -6.25
CA SER A 99 -17.92 -9.15 -5.70
C SER A 99 -18.22 -9.41 -4.22
N GLY A 100 -17.87 -8.47 -3.36
CA GLY A 100 -18.09 -8.59 -1.93
C GLY A 100 -16.97 -8.01 -1.11
N THR A 101 -16.92 -8.43 0.15
CA THR A 101 -15.97 -7.91 1.13
C THR A 101 -14.69 -8.73 1.14
N HIS A 102 -13.56 -8.03 1.14
CA HIS A 102 -12.22 -8.59 1.20
C HIS A 102 -11.39 -7.83 2.21
N THR A 103 -10.29 -8.44 2.66
CA THR A 103 -9.36 -7.79 3.58
C THR A 103 -7.97 -7.77 2.97
N ILE A 104 -7.34 -6.61 2.97
CA ILE A 104 -5.92 -6.47 2.61
C ILE A 104 -5.12 -6.16 3.86
N LYS A 105 -3.96 -6.81 3.99
CA LYS A 105 -3.01 -6.58 5.07
C LYS A 105 -1.64 -6.36 4.45
N VAL A 106 -1.04 -5.23 4.78
CA VAL A 106 0.32 -4.86 4.34
C VAL A 106 1.24 -4.97 5.54
N GLU A 107 2.31 -5.75 5.42
CA GLU A 107 3.22 -6.03 6.53
C GLU A 107 4.67 -5.70 6.16
N TRP A 108 5.37 -5.13 7.12
CA TRP A 108 6.82 -4.99 7.05
C TRP A 108 7.47 -6.36 7.22
N THR A 109 8.47 -6.70 6.39
CA THR A 109 9.14 -8.00 6.44
C THR A 109 10.59 -7.92 6.90
N GLY A 110 11.21 -6.75 6.79
CA GLY A 110 12.65 -6.61 6.97
C GLY A 110 13.47 -7.05 5.76
N LEU A 111 12.82 -7.61 4.74
CA LEU A 111 13.50 -8.03 3.51
C LEU A 111 13.71 -6.84 2.58
N LYS A 112 14.72 -6.93 1.73
CA LYS A 112 14.99 -5.89 0.73
C LYS A 112 15.67 -6.49 -0.48
N ASN A 113 15.53 -5.80 -1.62
CA ASN A 113 16.32 -6.04 -2.81
C ASN A 113 17.81 -5.80 -2.49
N ASN A 114 18.70 -6.61 -3.06
CA ASN A 114 20.15 -6.47 -2.82
C ASN A 114 20.68 -5.08 -3.16
N SER A 115 20.06 -4.39 -4.11
CA SER A 115 20.43 -3.04 -4.49
C SER A 115 19.91 -1.97 -3.54
N SER A 116 18.99 -2.31 -2.62
CA SER A 116 18.39 -1.33 -1.73
C SER A 116 19.30 -1.02 -0.54
N LYS A 117 19.27 0.24 -0.11
CA LYS A 117 20.02 0.74 1.06
C LYS A 117 19.24 0.57 2.37
N GLY A 118 17.99 0.16 2.30
CA GLY A 118 17.15 0.02 3.48
C GLY A 118 15.97 -0.90 3.24
N ASN A 119 15.18 -1.12 4.28
CA ASN A 119 14.07 -2.05 4.29
C ASN A 119 12.72 -1.42 4.65
N ALA A 120 12.64 -0.09 4.63
CA ALA A 120 11.39 0.60 4.93
C ALA A 120 10.33 0.28 3.88
N ILE A 121 9.08 0.18 4.33
CA ILE A 121 7.93 0.09 3.43
C ILE A 121 7.08 1.34 3.57
N THR A 122 6.30 1.64 2.54
CA THR A 122 5.44 2.82 2.50
C THR A 122 4.01 2.43 2.15
N LEU A 123 3.06 3.25 2.59
CA LEU A 123 1.66 3.15 2.20
C LEU A 123 1.14 4.57 1.97
N ASP A 124 0.80 4.88 0.73
CA ASP A 124 0.22 6.17 0.36
C ASP A 124 -1.30 6.08 0.32
N ALA A 125 -1.84 5.13 -0.40
CA ALA A 125 -3.29 4.96 -0.54
C ALA A 125 -3.64 3.56 -1.06
N PHE A 126 -4.91 3.20 -0.91
CA PHE A 126 -5.52 2.09 -1.65
C PHE A 126 -6.51 2.64 -2.66
N GLU A 127 -6.59 2.00 -3.81
CA GLU A 127 -7.58 2.33 -4.83
C GLU A 127 -8.46 1.11 -5.06
N ILE A 128 -9.77 1.25 -4.83
CA ILE A 128 -10.72 0.14 -4.84
C ILE A 128 -11.56 0.20 -6.11
N ASN A 129 -11.69 -0.94 -6.78
CA ASN A 129 -12.58 -1.09 -7.94
C ASN A 129 -13.88 -1.80 -7.56
#